data_0417785b4b5b5719d32758508d8514cc
#
_entry.id   0417785b4b5b5719d32758508d8514cc
#
_cell.length_a   1.000
_cell.length_b   1.000
_cell.length_c   1.000
_cell.angle_alpha   90.00
_cell.angle_beta   90.00
_cell.angle_gamma   90.00
#
_symmetry.space_group_name_H-M   'P 1'
#
loop_
_entity.id
_entity.type
_entity.pdbx_description
1 polymer ?
#
loop_
_entity_poly.entity_id
_entity_poly.type
_entity_poly.pdbx_seq_one_letter_code
_entity_poly.pdbx_strand_id
1 'polypeptide(L)'
;AARLSTPFAVSLGLQDGAVSLERFTEDTLADPEINEIMSRIKIDSSTQLAEEHPNTVASIVDIKTQDGRKFSGKQIFAKGDPNNRMTSEEIQEKFHKLSLPVLGVDKAGQVAKKIINLEEIRDLDEITQMLR
;
A
#
# COMPACT_ATOMS: atom_id res chain seq x y z
N ALA A 1 -8.15 13.99 0.20
CA ALA A 1 -6.83 14.54 0.61
C ALA A 1 -5.98 13.51 1.37
N ALA A 2 -6.54 12.71 2.32
CA ALA A 2 -5.79 11.77 3.16
C ALA A 2 -4.95 10.74 2.39
N ARG A 3 -5.45 10.22 1.28
CA ARG A 3 -4.75 9.23 0.43
C ARG A 3 -3.45 9.74 -0.19
N LEU A 4 -3.25 11.06 -0.22
CA LEU A 4 -2.04 11.71 -0.72
C LEU A 4 -1.17 12.27 0.42
N SER A 5 -1.53 12.02 1.67
CA SER A 5 -0.79 12.49 2.84
C SER A 5 0.28 11.49 3.25
N THR A 6 1.54 11.78 2.98
CA THR A 6 2.67 10.96 3.43
C THR A 6 2.70 10.82 4.96
N PRO A 7 2.54 11.89 5.77
CA PRO A 7 2.50 11.74 7.22
C PRO A 7 1.41 10.79 7.70
N PHE A 8 0.21 10.86 7.11
CA PHE A 8 -0.88 9.97 7.46
C PHE A 8 -0.56 8.50 7.13
N ALA A 9 -0.05 8.22 5.91
CA ALA A 9 0.32 6.86 5.53
C ALA A 9 1.46 6.30 6.40
N VAL A 10 2.46 7.12 6.74
CA VAL A 10 3.56 6.70 7.66
C VAL A 10 3.02 6.44 9.06
N SER A 11 2.08 7.25 9.56
CA SER A 11 1.46 7.04 10.88
C SER A 11 0.71 5.71 10.95
N LEU A 12 -0.04 5.36 9.91
CA LEU A 12 -0.70 4.06 9.82
C LEU A 12 0.31 2.92 9.78
N GLY A 13 1.38 3.05 9.00
CA GLY A 13 2.44 2.05 8.95
C GLY A 13 3.13 1.83 10.30
N LEU A 14 3.31 2.90 11.09
CA LEU A 14 3.91 2.81 12.42
C LEU A 14 2.97 2.20 13.46
N GLN A 15 1.68 2.49 13.39
CA GLN A 15 0.69 1.98 14.34
C GLN A 15 0.27 0.55 14.03
N ASP A 16 -0.03 0.25 12.76
CA ASP A 16 -0.65 -1.01 12.35
C ASP A 16 0.36 -2.00 11.73
N GLY A 17 1.59 -1.57 11.46
CA GLY A 17 2.60 -2.35 10.74
C GLY A 17 2.35 -2.45 9.24
N ALA A 18 1.23 -1.91 8.73
CA ALA A 18 0.86 -1.90 7.33
C ALA A 18 -0.08 -0.72 7.01
N VAL A 19 -0.17 -0.36 5.73
CA VAL A 19 -1.12 0.65 5.25
C VAL A 19 -2.26 -0.07 4.52
N SER A 20 -3.45 -0.11 5.13
CA SER A 20 -4.65 -0.72 4.54
C SER A 20 -5.65 0.33 4.08
N LEU A 21 -6.44 -0.01 3.03
CA LEU A 21 -7.45 0.91 2.49
C LEU A 21 -8.57 1.21 3.51
N GLU A 22 -8.88 0.26 4.36
CA GLU A 22 -9.94 0.35 5.40
C GLU A 22 -9.67 1.45 6.42
N ARG A 23 -8.38 1.80 6.61
CA ARG A 23 -7.96 2.86 7.54
C ARG A 23 -8.12 4.28 6.97
N PHE A 24 -8.45 4.44 5.69
CA PHE A 24 -8.63 5.76 5.08
C PHE A 24 -10.06 6.30 5.28
N THR A 25 -10.45 6.45 6.54
CA THR A 25 -11.75 6.95 6.99
C THR A 25 -11.63 8.32 7.67
N GLU A 26 -12.74 9.02 7.82
CA GLU A 26 -12.78 10.29 8.57
C GLU A 26 -12.49 10.07 10.05
N ASP A 27 -12.96 8.96 10.62
CA ASP A 27 -12.71 8.60 12.02
C ASP A 27 -11.22 8.39 12.28
N THR A 28 -10.52 7.68 11.39
CA THR A 28 -9.06 7.51 11.49
C THR A 28 -8.31 8.83 11.35
N LEU A 29 -8.79 9.74 10.51
CA LEU A 29 -8.21 11.08 10.39
C LEU A 29 -8.43 11.94 11.65
N ALA A 30 -9.51 11.70 12.37
CA ALA A 30 -9.83 12.39 13.61
C ALA A 30 -9.18 11.72 14.85
N ASP A 31 -8.57 10.54 14.70
CA ASP A 31 -7.95 9.79 15.78
C ASP A 31 -6.79 10.58 16.41
N PRO A 32 -6.85 10.88 17.74
CA PRO A 32 -5.81 11.65 18.42
C PRO A 32 -4.43 10.98 18.38
N GLU A 33 -4.36 9.64 18.43
CA GLU A 33 -3.09 8.90 18.40
C GLU A 33 -2.42 9.03 17.02
N ILE A 34 -3.19 8.89 15.95
CA ILE A 34 -2.71 9.13 14.59
C ILE A 34 -2.23 10.57 14.43
N ASN A 35 -2.98 11.54 14.91
CA ASN A 35 -2.62 12.95 14.82
C ASN A 35 -1.35 13.26 15.65
N GLU A 36 -1.17 12.64 16.79
CA GLU A 36 0.06 12.76 17.59
C GLU A 36 1.27 12.23 16.82
N ILE A 37 1.17 11.04 16.20
CA ILE A 37 2.25 10.48 15.39
C ILE A 37 2.53 11.40 14.19
N MET A 38 1.50 11.84 13.48
CA MET A 38 1.63 12.76 12.33
C MET A 38 2.38 14.05 12.70
N SER A 39 2.12 14.60 13.90
CA SER A 39 2.76 15.84 14.37
C SER A 39 4.28 15.71 14.57
N ARG A 40 4.77 14.49 14.74
CA ARG A 40 6.19 14.17 14.93
C ARG A 40 6.92 13.88 13.61
N ILE A 41 6.19 13.70 12.52
CA ILE A 41 6.76 13.38 11.20
C ILE A 41 7.23 14.67 10.53
N LYS A 42 8.48 14.69 10.11
CA LYS A 42 9.06 15.75 9.29
C LYS A 42 9.35 15.20 7.90
N ILE A 43 9.02 15.97 6.90
CA ILE A 43 9.31 15.61 5.50
C ILE A 43 10.31 16.63 4.98
N ASP A 44 11.46 16.15 4.56
CA ASP A 44 12.51 16.95 3.96
C ASP A 44 12.78 16.49 2.52
N SER A 45 13.16 17.41 1.66
CA SER A 45 13.65 17.08 0.32
C SER A 45 15.14 16.79 0.35
N SER A 46 15.59 15.79 -0.42
CA SER A 46 17.00 15.46 -0.59
C SER A 46 17.42 15.62 -2.04
N THR A 47 18.19 16.64 -2.34
CA THR A 47 18.79 16.88 -3.67
C THR A 47 19.68 15.71 -4.07
N GLN A 48 20.50 15.23 -3.13
CA GLN A 48 21.38 14.08 -3.38
C GLN A 48 20.57 12.83 -3.79
N LEU A 49 19.49 12.52 -3.08
CA LEU A 49 18.65 11.36 -3.40
C LEU A 49 17.97 11.50 -4.77
N ALA A 50 17.58 12.72 -5.13
CA ALA A 50 16.99 13.00 -6.45
C ALA A 50 18.02 12.91 -7.58
N GLU A 51 19.27 13.34 -7.36
CA GLU A 51 20.36 13.20 -8.32
C GLU A 51 20.81 11.75 -8.51
N GLU A 52 20.88 10.97 -7.43
CA GLU A 52 21.20 9.53 -7.49
C GLU A 52 20.10 8.71 -8.18
N HIS A 53 18.85 9.15 -8.09
CA HIS A 53 17.67 8.41 -8.57
C HIS A 53 16.68 9.31 -9.36
N PRO A 54 17.12 9.92 -10.49
CA PRO A 54 16.34 10.96 -11.18
C PRO A 54 15.02 10.47 -11.81
N ASN A 55 14.90 9.17 -12.03
CA ASN A 55 13.73 8.56 -12.69
C ASN A 55 12.81 7.81 -11.72
N THR A 56 12.98 8.01 -10.41
CA THR A 56 12.17 7.32 -9.39
C THR A 56 11.75 8.27 -8.27
N VAL A 57 10.78 7.85 -7.48
CA VAL A 57 10.42 8.51 -6.23
C VAL A 57 11.09 7.74 -5.07
N ALA A 58 12.43 7.88 -4.99
CA ALA A 58 13.17 7.28 -3.91
C ALA A 58 12.88 7.99 -2.57
N SER A 59 12.84 7.23 -1.48
CA SER A 59 12.60 7.76 -0.14
C SER A 59 13.48 7.09 0.91
N ILE A 60 13.79 7.84 1.95
CA ILE A 60 14.45 7.36 3.16
C ILE A 60 13.53 7.70 4.34
N VAL A 61 13.35 6.74 5.24
CA VAL A 61 12.61 6.94 6.48
C VAL A 61 13.55 6.66 7.65
N ASP A 62 13.77 7.69 8.45
CA ASP A 62 14.53 7.59 9.68
C ASP A 62 13.60 7.69 10.88
N ILE A 63 13.67 6.71 11.78
CA ILE A 63 12.86 6.66 12.99
C ILE A 63 13.78 6.70 14.21
N LYS A 64 13.48 7.61 15.13
CA LYS A 64 14.11 7.66 16.46
C LYS A 64 13.04 7.41 17.52
N THR A 65 13.20 6.34 18.27
CA THR A 65 12.30 6.01 19.39
C THR A 65 12.62 6.83 20.65
N GLN A 66 11.68 6.85 21.59
CA GLN A 66 11.86 7.59 22.87
C GLN A 66 13.01 7.04 23.72
N ASP A 67 13.28 5.74 23.63
CA ASP A 67 14.42 5.08 24.30
C ASP A 67 15.77 5.29 23.58
N GLY A 68 15.76 6.09 22.50
CA GLY A 68 16.96 6.50 21.77
C GLY A 68 17.41 5.56 20.66
N ARG A 69 16.74 4.43 20.43
CA ARG A 69 17.03 3.55 19.27
C ARG A 69 16.76 4.29 17.96
N LYS A 70 17.54 3.96 16.96
CA LYS A 70 17.39 4.53 15.61
C LYS A 70 17.19 3.41 14.60
N PHE A 71 16.27 3.63 13.69
CA PHE A 71 16.00 2.76 12.55
C PHE A 71 16.03 3.59 11.28
N SER A 72 16.58 3.03 10.21
CA SER A 72 16.60 3.68 8.89
C SER A 72 16.23 2.68 7.82
N GLY A 73 15.38 3.10 6.89
CA GLY A 73 15.01 2.31 5.72
C GLY A 73 15.06 3.16 4.45
N LYS A 74 15.65 2.63 3.38
CA LYS A 74 15.70 3.28 2.06
C LYS A 74 14.89 2.44 1.07
N GLN A 75 14.02 3.09 0.33
CA GLN A 75 13.25 2.48 -0.76
C GLN A 75 13.47 3.31 -2.03
N ILE A 76 14.02 2.68 -3.07
CA ILE A 76 14.29 3.33 -4.35
C ILE A 76 13.10 3.15 -5.30
N PHE A 77 12.58 1.93 -5.39
CA PHE A 77 11.47 1.59 -6.27
C PHE A 77 10.27 1.16 -5.45
N ALA A 78 9.11 1.75 -5.71
CA ALA A 78 7.86 1.31 -5.09
C ALA A 78 7.59 -0.18 -5.36
N LYS A 79 6.91 -0.86 -4.44
CA LYS A 79 6.48 -2.25 -4.66
C LYS A 79 5.51 -2.32 -5.84
N GLY A 80 5.80 -3.18 -6.82
CA GLY A 80 5.09 -3.28 -8.09
C GLY A 80 5.73 -2.51 -9.26
N ASP A 81 6.79 -1.73 -9.00
CA ASP A 81 7.64 -1.16 -10.05
C ASP A 81 8.33 -2.29 -10.84
N PRO A 82 8.64 -2.12 -12.15
CA PRO A 82 9.41 -3.11 -12.92
C PRO A 82 10.73 -3.54 -12.28
N ASN A 83 11.37 -2.66 -11.48
CA ASN A 83 12.60 -2.94 -10.75
C ASN A 83 12.36 -3.47 -9.32
N ASN A 84 11.11 -3.52 -8.86
CA ASN A 84 10.68 -4.09 -7.58
C ASN A 84 9.33 -4.80 -7.75
N ARG A 85 9.33 -5.83 -8.57
CA ARG A 85 8.12 -6.55 -8.98
C ARG A 85 7.42 -7.23 -7.79
N MET A 86 6.12 -7.31 -7.89
CA MET A 86 5.34 -8.20 -7.03
C MET A 86 5.42 -9.62 -7.56
N THR A 87 5.44 -10.60 -6.64
CA THR A 87 5.25 -12.01 -7.01
C THR A 87 3.77 -12.27 -7.33
N SER A 88 3.49 -13.42 -7.94
CA SER A 88 2.11 -13.84 -8.20
C SER A 88 1.30 -13.97 -6.91
N GLU A 89 1.91 -14.48 -5.86
CA GLU A 89 1.30 -14.63 -4.53
C GLU A 89 0.96 -13.27 -3.92
N GLU A 90 1.88 -12.29 -3.99
CA GLU A 90 1.66 -10.94 -3.48
C GLU A 90 0.54 -10.21 -4.24
N ILE A 91 0.43 -10.44 -5.57
CA ILE A 91 -0.66 -9.89 -6.39
C ILE A 91 -1.99 -10.52 -5.98
N GLN A 92 -2.03 -11.84 -5.80
CA GLN A 92 -3.23 -12.56 -5.36
C GLN A 92 -3.65 -12.12 -3.95
N GLU A 93 -2.71 -12.01 -3.02
CA GLU A 93 -2.99 -11.52 -1.66
C GLU A 93 -3.58 -10.12 -1.67
N LYS A 94 -3.00 -9.21 -2.47
CA LYS A 94 -3.54 -7.85 -2.65
C LYS A 94 -4.94 -7.87 -3.23
N PHE A 95 -5.18 -8.69 -4.27
CA PHE A 95 -6.51 -8.85 -4.85
C PHE A 95 -7.52 -9.34 -3.80
N HIS A 96 -7.18 -10.39 -3.06
CA HIS A 96 -8.05 -10.92 -2.00
C HIS A 96 -8.36 -9.88 -0.95
N LYS A 97 -7.36 -9.19 -0.39
CA LYS A 97 -7.58 -8.14 0.62
C LYS A 97 -8.55 -7.05 0.16
N LEU A 98 -8.49 -6.67 -1.13
CA LEU A 98 -9.33 -5.61 -1.67
C LEU A 98 -10.72 -6.09 -2.10
N SER A 99 -10.84 -7.34 -2.56
CA SER A 99 -12.09 -7.88 -3.12
C SER A 99 -12.98 -8.57 -2.08
N LEU A 100 -12.41 -9.16 -1.02
CA LEU A 100 -13.17 -9.87 0.01
C LEU A 100 -14.33 -9.07 0.62
N PRO A 101 -14.16 -7.79 1.00
CA PRO A 101 -15.25 -6.99 1.58
C PRO A 101 -16.40 -6.75 0.61
N VAL A 102 -16.16 -6.84 -0.70
CA VAL A 102 -17.16 -6.57 -1.75
C VAL A 102 -17.77 -7.85 -2.30
N LEU A 103 -16.93 -8.84 -2.60
CA LEU A 103 -17.36 -10.05 -3.31
C LEU A 103 -17.61 -11.26 -2.39
N GLY A 104 -17.10 -11.24 -1.17
CA GLY A 104 -17.03 -12.42 -0.31
C GLY A 104 -15.98 -13.43 -0.75
N VAL A 105 -15.70 -14.43 0.10
CA VAL A 105 -14.58 -15.37 -0.05
C VAL A 105 -14.70 -16.20 -1.34
N ASP A 106 -15.86 -16.83 -1.55
CA ASP A 106 -16.05 -17.77 -2.65
C ASP A 106 -15.97 -17.08 -4.01
N LYS A 107 -16.64 -15.94 -4.14
CA LYS A 107 -16.69 -15.18 -5.39
C LYS A 107 -15.34 -14.55 -5.73
N ALA A 108 -14.65 -13.98 -4.73
CA ALA A 108 -13.30 -13.45 -4.92
C ALA A 108 -12.33 -14.53 -5.39
N GLY A 109 -12.38 -15.73 -4.78
CA GLY A 109 -11.55 -16.87 -5.20
C GLY A 109 -11.83 -17.32 -6.64
N GLN A 110 -13.11 -17.40 -7.03
CA GLN A 110 -13.50 -17.77 -8.39
C GLN A 110 -13.03 -16.72 -9.42
N VAL A 111 -13.20 -15.44 -9.13
CA VAL A 111 -12.73 -14.35 -10.01
C VAL A 111 -11.22 -14.38 -10.14
N ALA A 112 -10.48 -14.53 -9.04
CA ALA A 112 -9.01 -14.64 -9.08
C ALA A 112 -8.56 -15.80 -9.97
N LYS A 113 -9.17 -16.98 -9.82
CA LYS A 113 -8.85 -18.16 -10.63
C LYS A 113 -9.12 -17.93 -12.12
N LYS A 114 -10.23 -17.29 -12.47
CA LYS A 114 -10.55 -16.97 -13.87
C LYS A 114 -9.57 -15.96 -14.46
N ILE A 115 -9.17 -14.94 -13.71
CA ILE A 115 -8.20 -13.94 -14.19
C ILE A 115 -6.82 -14.54 -14.40
N ILE A 116 -6.37 -15.45 -13.52
CA ILE A 116 -5.07 -16.13 -13.67
C ILE A 116 -5.02 -17.01 -14.92
N ASN A 117 -6.17 -17.60 -15.31
CA ASN A 117 -6.29 -18.44 -16.48
C ASN A 117 -7.09 -17.72 -17.60
N LEU A 118 -6.85 -16.43 -17.78
CA LEU A 118 -7.63 -15.59 -18.69
C LEU A 118 -7.57 -16.08 -20.14
N GLU A 119 -6.46 -16.67 -20.57
CA GLU A 119 -6.24 -17.26 -21.88
C GLU A 119 -7.15 -18.48 -22.18
N GLU A 120 -7.67 -19.13 -21.13
CA GLU A 120 -8.60 -20.25 -21.25
C GLU A 120 -10.07 -19.83 -21.37
N ILE A 121 -10.36 -18.54 -21.08
CA ILE A 121 -11.71 -18.01 -21.04
C ILE A 121 -12.15 -17.61 -22.45
N ARG A 122 -13.29 -18.14 -22.88
CA ARG A 122 -13.85 -17.87 -24.20
C ARG A 122 -14.70 -16.59 -24.25
N ASP A 123 -15.30 -16.22 -23.13
CA ASP A 123 -16.20 -15.07 -23.02
C ASP A 123 -15.90 -14.29 -21.72
N LEU A 124 -15.53 -13.03 -21.87
CA LEU A 124 -15.24 -12.16 -20.71
C LEU A 124 -16.48 -11.86 -19.87
N ASP A 125 -17.68 -12.07 -20.41
CA ASP A 125 -18.90 -11.93 -19.63
C ASP A 125 -18.96 -12.91 -18.45
N GLU A 126 -18.27 -14.03 -18.52
CA GLU A 126 -18.11 -14.96 -17.40
C GLU A 126 -17.45 -14.31 -16.17
N ILE A 127 -16.57 -13.34 -16.37
CA ILE A 127 -15.92 -12.59 -15.27
C ILE A 127 -16.77 -11.38 -14.90
N THR A 128 -17.21 -10.60 -15.90
CA THR A 128 -17.91 -9.34 -15.64
C THR A 128 -19.23 -9.52 -14.91
N GLN A 129 -19.96 -10.61 -15.15
CA GLN A 129 -21.17 -10.98 -14.40
C GLN A 129 -20.88 -11.31 -12.94
N MET A 130 -19.71 -11.84 -12.63
CA MET A 130 -19.30 -12.11 -11.26
C MET A 130 -18.94 -10.84 -10.48
N LEU A 131 -18.65 -9.73 -11.14
CA LEU A 131 -18.27 -8.46 -10.55
C LEU A 131 -19.47 -7.53 -10.28
N ARG A 132 -20.67 -7.94 -10.68
CA ARG A 132 -21.95 -7.28 -10.40
C ARG A 132 -22.62 -7.94 -9.19
#